data_0c3929d1898264ccf1940699c717a1b1
#
_entry.id   0c3929d1898264ccf1940699c717a1b1
#
_cell.length_a   1.000
_cell.length_b   1.000
_cell.length_c   1.000
_cell.angle_alpha   90.00
_cell.angle_beta   90.00
_cell.angle_gamma   90.00
#
_symmetry.space_group_name_H-M   'P 1'
#
loop_
_entity.id
_entity.type
_entity.pdbx_description
1 polymer ?
#
loop_
_entity_poly.entity_id
_entity_poly.type
_entity_poly.pdbx_seq_one_letter_code
_entity_poly.pdbx_strand_id
1 'polypeptide(L)' 'MLEARAINIESEIELLEYELKIAILNDRYQDIENIKSDIIDLENELRSLGY' A
#
# COMPACT_ATOMS: atom_id res chain seq x y z
N MET A 1 18.13 -7.49 -4.53
CA MET A 1 17.48 -8.79 -4.68
C MET A 1 16.00 -8.64 -4.80
N LEU A 2 15.37 -9.41 -5.70
CA LEU A 2 13.92 -9.33 -5.93
C LEU A 2 13.12 -9.67 -4.68
N GLU A 3 13.58 -10.71 -3.93
CA GLU A 3 12.85 -11.12 -2.73
C GLU A 3 12.82 -10.05 -1.66
N ALA A 4 13.96 -9.38 -1.42
CA ALA A 4 14.01 -8.32 -0.42
C ALA A 4 13.12 -7.14 -0.84
N ARG A 5 13.09 -6.82 -2.13
CA ARG A 5 12.25 -5.73 -2.62
C ARG A 5 10.77 -6.09 -2.48
N ALA A 6 10.41 -7.34 -2.82
CA ALA A 6 9.03 -7.80 -2.68
C ALA A 6 8.58 -7.75 -1.22
N ILE A 7 9.42 -8.20 -0.29
CA ILE A 7 9.11 -8.16 1.14
C ILE A 7 8.91 -6.72 1.60
N ASN A 8 9.76 -5.80 1.16
CA ASN A 8 9.65 -4.39 1.53
C ASN A 8 8.35 -3.79 1.00
N ILE A 9 7.98 -4.10 -0.24
CA ILE A 9 6.73 -3.61 -0.82
C ILE A 9 5.53 -4.17 -0.07
N GLU A 10 5.54 -5.45 0.26
CA GLU A 10 4.46 -6.08 1.00
C GLU A 10 4.29 -5.47 2.39
N SER A 11 5.41 -5.20 3.07
CA SER A 11 5.37 -4.55 4.38
C SER A 11 4.78 -3.15 4.30
N GLU A 12 5.13 -2.41 3.24
CA GLU A 12 4.63 -1.07 3.04
C GLU A 12 3.12 -1.08 2.73
N ILE A 13 2.67 -2.06 1.96
CA ILE A 13 1.23 -2.23 1.69
C ILE A 13 0.48 -2.50 2.99
N GLU A 14 1.01 -3.37 3.84
CA GLU A 14 0.37 -3.66 5.13
C GLU A 14 0.25 -2.42 6.00
N LEU A 15 1.30 -1.62 6.05
CA LEU A 15 1.28 -0.37 6.81
C LEU A 15 0.22 0.58 6.25
N LEU A 16 0.16 0.72 4.92
CA LEU A 16 -0.82 1.59 4.28
C LEU A 16 -2.25 1.09 4.52
N GLU A 17 -2.46 -0.23 4.54
CA GLU A 17 -3.78 -0.78 4.84
C GLU A 17 -4.21 -0.43 6.26
N TYR A 18 -3.27 -0.44 7.20
CA TYR A 18 -3.54 -0.03 8.57
C TYR A 18 -3.90 1.46 8.63
N GLU A 19 -3.12 2.28 7.94
CA GLU A 19 -3.39 3.72 7.87
C GLU A 19 -4.73 4.00 7.20
N LEU A 20 -5.10 3.18 6.22
CA LEU A 20 -6.39 3.31 5.55
C LEU A 20 -7.54 3.11 6.54
N LYS A 21 -7.44 2.10 7.40
CA LYS A 21 -8.46 1.87 8.43
C LYS A 21 -8.61 3.07 9.34
N ILE A 22 -7.50 3.66 9.75
CA ILE A 22 -7.51 4.84 10.63
C ILE A 22 -8.17 6.02 9.90
N ALA A 23 -7.83 6.23 8.64
CA ALA A 23 -8.39 7.33 7.86
C ALA A 23 -9.90 7.16 7.68
N ILE A 24 -10.36 5.93 7.47
CA ILE A 24 -11.80 5.64 7.34
C ILE A 24 -12.51 5.95 8.66
N LEU A 25 -11.93 5.53 9.78
CA LEU A 25 -12.53 5.76 11.10
C LEU A 25 -12.61 7.25 11.44
N ASN A 26 -11.73 8.06 10.88
CA ASN A 26 -11.67 9.49 11.15
C ASN A 26 -12.28 10.33 10.02
N ASP A 27 -12.93 9.71 9.04
CA ASP A 27 -13.57 10.37 7.91
C ASP A 27 -12.63 11.31 7.13
N ARG A 28 -11.39 10.88 6.97
CA ARG A 28 -10.38 11.67 6.23
C ARG A 28 -10.40 11.26 4.76
N TYR A 29 -11.38 11.79 4.03
CA TYR A 29 -11.65 11.34 2.66
C TYR A 29 -10.47 11.53 1.71
N GLN A 30 -9.75 12.65 1.82
CA GLN A 30 -8.60 12.89 0.95
C GLN A 30 -7.48 11.89 1.24
N ASP A 31 -7.23 11.62 2.51
CA ASP A 31 -6.23 10.63 2.90
C ASP A 31 -6.61 9.23 2.40
N ILE A 32 -7.89 8.88 2.49
CA ILE A 32 -8.37 7.59 1.99
C ILE A 32 -8.04 7.43 0.51
N GLU A 33 -8.32 8.43 -0.29
CA GLU A 33 -8.05 8.36 -1.73
C GLU A 33 -6.54 8.28 -2.01
N ASN A 34 -5.75 9.06 -1.30
CA ASN A 34 -4.29 9.04 -1.47
C ASN A 34 -3.71 7.69 -1.10
N ILE A 35 -4.15 7.12 0.04
CA ILE A 35 -3.65 5.83 0.50
C ILE A 35 -4.04 4.71 -0.46
N LYS A 36 -5.28 4.72 -0.94
CA LYS A 36 -5.73 3.72 -1.93
C LYS A 36 -4.87 3.76 -3.19
N SER A 37 -4.59 4.97 -3.67
CA SER A 37 -3.76 5.15 -4.85
C SER A 37 -2.35 4.59 -4.62
N ASP A 38 -1.78 4.86 -3.46
CA ASP A 38 -0.45 4.36 -3.11
C ASP A 38 -0.41 2.85 -3.05
N ILE A 39 -1.45 2.23 -2.47
CA ILE A 39 -1.54 0.77 -2.41
C ILE A 39 -1.59 0.18 -3.81
N ILE A 40 -2.39 0.76 -4.69
CA ILE A 40 -2.49 0.27 -6.07
C ILE A 40 -1.14 0.36 -6.78
N ASP A 41 -0.42 1.48 -6.60
CA ASP A 41 0.88 1.65 -7.20
C ASP A 41 1.87 0.59 -6.72
N LEU A 42 1.85 0.32 -5.42
CA LEU A 42 2.74 -0.69 -4.83
C LEU A 42 2.36 -2.10 -5.30
N GLU A 43 1.07 -2.39 -5.41
CA GLU A 43 0.62 -3.68 -5.93
C GLU A 43 1.05 -3.87 -7.37
N ASN A 44 0.99 -2.82 -8.17
CA ASN A 44 1.45 -2.88 -9.55
C ASN A 44 2.96 -3.10 -9.62
N GLU A 45 3.70 -2.45 -8.74
CA GLU A 45 5.14 -2.65 -8.67
C GLU A 45 5.47 -4.10 -8.28
N LEU A 46 4.76 -4.64 -7.30
CA LEU A 46 4.95 -6.01 -6.87
C LEU A 46 4.66 -6.98 -8.02
N ARG A 47 3.60 -6.75 -8.76
CA ARG A 47 3.24 -7.58 -9.90
C ARG A 47 4.32 -7.52 -10.97
N SER A 48 4.93 -6.37 -11.18
CA SER A 48 6.00 -6.21 -12.18
C SER A 48 7.26 -6.98 -11.80
N LEU A 49 7.39 -7.37 -10.53
CA LEU A 49 8.49 -8.21 -10.07
C LEU A 49 8.20 -9.70 -10.25
N GLY A 50 7.02 -10.06 -10.74
CA GLY A 50 6.65 -11.44 -10.99
C GLY A 50 5.88 -12.11 -9.85
N TYR A 51 5.30 -11.31 -8.97
CA TYR A 51 4.50 -11.82 -7.84
C TYR A 51 2.97 -11.61 -8.07
#